data_51d068b45c255ecd19f1e82d612f2860
#
_entry.id   51d068b45c255ecd19f1e82d612f2860
#
_cell.length_a   1.000
_cell.length_b   1.000
_cell.length_c   1.000
_cell.angle_alpha   90.00
_cell.angle_beta   90.00
_cell.angle_gamma   90.00
#
_symmetry.space_group_name_H-M   'P 1'
#
loop_
_entity.id
_entity.type
_entity.pdbx_description
1 polymer ?
#
loop_
_entity_poly.entity_id
_entity_poly.type
_entity_poly.pdbx_seq_one_letter_code
_entity_poly.pdbx_strand_id
1 'polypeptide(L)'
;GPYTQILLDSRPIFSALSGVYGIEQIPASMIERVEVMRGGGSALFGSSAIAGTINIITKEPIRNSGMLSHTITGIGDGDAFDNNTALNASLVTDDQRAGLYIFGQNRHRSAYDHDGDGYSEIPKIHGQTIGFRSFLKTTTYSKLTFEYHHMEEFRRGGDLLNRPPHEANVAEQTVHSINGGGLK
;
A
#
# COMPACT_ATOMS: atom_id res chain seq x y z
N GLY A 1 -1.29 12.08 -10.61
CA GLY A 1 -0.42 12.75 -11.59
C GLY A 1 0.87 13.26 -10.95
N PRO A 2 1.87 13.65 -11.73
CA PRO A 2 3.21 13.97 -11.21
C PRO A 2 3.28 15.18 -10.27
N TYR A 3 2.18 15.91 -10.12
CA TYR A 3 2.10 17.13 -9.30
C TYR A 3 1.28 16.95 -8.01
N THR A 4 0.76 15.75 -7.74
CA THR A 4 0.07 15.44 -6.51
C THR A 4 0.95 14.54 -5.65
N GLN A 5 1.33 15.03 -4.47
CA GLN A 5 2.16 14.29 -3.54
C GLN A 5 1.30 13.35 -2.70
N ILE A 6 1.71 12.09 -2.61
CA ILE A 6 1.11 11.10 -1.73
C ILE A 6 1.97 10.96 -0.49
N LEU A 7 1.33 11.04 0.66
CA LEU A 7 1.96 10.96 1.97
C LEU A 7 1.38 9.78 2.75
N LEU A 8 2.21 9.13 3.54
CA LEU A 8 1.81 8.18 4.57
C LEU A 8 2.23 8.77 5.93
N ASP A 9 1.26 9.05 6.79
CA ASP A 9 1.47 9.71 8.09
C ASP A 9 2.34 10.98 7.97
N SER A 10 2.00 11.82 6.99
CA SER A 10 2.68 13.09 6.67
C SER A 10 4.12 12.94 6.11
N ARG A 11 4.51 11.74 5.70
CA ARG A 11 5.80 11.49 5.05
C ARG A 11 5.61 11.10 3.60
N PRO A 12 6.38 11.67 2.67
CA PRO A 12 6.29 11.31 1.26
C PRO A 12 6.56 9.82 1.05
N ILE A 13 5.71 9.16 0.27
CA ILE A 13 5.98 7.83 -0.24
C ILE A 13 6.86 8.01 -1.47
N PHE A 14 8.14 7.67 -1.33
CA PHE A 14 9.09 7.77 -2.43
C PHE A 14 9.01 6.54 -3.33
N SER A 15 8.40 6.69 -4.52
CA SER A 15 8.72 5.86 -5.66
C SER A 15 8.54 6.68 -6.93
N ALA A 16 9.44 6.54 -7.88
CA ALA A 16 9.42 7.29 -9.14
C ALA A 16 8.16 6.99 -9.99
N LEU A 17 7.54 5.82 -9.78
CA LEU A 17 6.31 5.36 -10.41
C LEU A 17 5.10 5.40 -9.44
N SER A 18 5.28 5.80 -8.18
CA SER A 18 4.26 5.78 -7.12
C SER A 18 3.07 6.70 -7.38
N GLY A 19 3.19 7.63 -8.30
CA GLY A 19 2.05 8.44 -8.71
C GLY A 19 0.94 7.64 -9.42
N VAL A 20 1.26 6.42 -9.87
CA VAL A 20 0.32 5.56 -10.62
C VAL A 20 0.03 4.25 -9.87
N TYR A 21 1.04 3.62 -9.27
CA TYR A 21 0.90 2.25 -8.75
C TYR A 21 1.09 2.11 -7.22
N GLY A 22 1.61 3.12 -6.53
CA GLY A 22 2.00 3.00 -5.11
C GLY A 22 0.82 2.95 -4.12
N ILE A 23 -0.34 3.48 -4.47
CA ILE A 23 -1.51 3.56 -3.55
C ILE A 23 -2.12 2.18 -3.33
N GLU A 24 -2.13 1.33 -4.34
CA GLU A 24 -2.72 -0.02 -4.27
C GLU A 24 -1.96 -0.95 -3.30
N GLN A 25 -0.74 -0.60 -2.94
CA GLN A 25 0.11 -1.39 -2.03
C GLN A 25 -0.22 -1.13 -0.56
N ILE A 26 -0.97 -0.05 -0.27
CA ILE A 26 -1.37 0.29 1.10
C ILE A 26 -2.62 -0.49 1.45
N PRO A 27 -2.56 -1.45 2.42
CA PRO A 27 -3.74 -2.19 2.82
C PRO A 27 -4.84 -1.26 3.34
N ALA A 28 -6.03 -1.33 2.76
CA ALA A 28 -7.16 -0.53 3.22
C ALA A 28 -7.47 -0.73 4.72
N SER A 29 -7.15 -1.93 5.24
CA SER A 29 -7.32 -2.26 6.65
C SER A 29 -6.45 -1.44 7.60
N MET A 30 -5.32 -0.91 7.14
CA MET A 30 -4.45 -0.05 7.96
C MET A 30 -4.84 1.44 7.91
N ILE A 31 -5.70 1.83 6.98
CA ILE A 31 -6.08 3.24 6.80
C ILE A 31 -7.13 3.62 7.83
N GLU A 32 -6.88 4.68 8.57
CA GLU A 32 -7.87 5.33 9.44
C GLU A 32 -8.70 6.33 8.64
N ARG A 33 -8.02 7.24 7.93
CA ARG A 33 -8.63 8.27 7.08
C ARG A 33 -7.67 8.74 6.01
N VAL A 34 -8.24 9.41 5.01
CA VAL A 34 -7.49 10.07 3.95
C VAL A 34 -7.78 11.57 4.01
N GLU A 35 -6.73 12.37 4.08
CA GLU A 35 -6.80 13.82 4.09
C GLU A 35 -6.35 14.34 2.72
N VAL A 36 -7.19 15.15 2.09
CA VAL A 36 -6.89 15.74 0.78
C VAL A 36 -6.76 17.24 0.91
N MET A 37 -5.57 17.77 0.61
CA MET A 37 -5.30 19.20 0.52
C MET A 37 -5.17 19.56 -0.97
N ARG A 38 -6.01 20.46 -1.43
CA ARG A 38 -6.04 20.95 -2.81
C ARG A 38 -5.19 22.21 -2.94
N GLY A 39 -4.14 22.15 -3.77
CA GLY A 39 -3.24 23.28 -4.01
C GLY A 39 -2.37 23.65 -2.80
N GLY A 40 -1.36 24.46 -3.02
CA GLY A 40 -0.58 25.09 -1.93
C GLY A 40 0.30 24.19 -1.06
N GLY A 41 0.39 22.90 -1.35
CA GLY A 41 1.16 21.93 -0.54
C GLY A 41 2.67 22.04 -0.71
N SER A 42 3.14 22.74 -1.72
CA SER A 42 4.57 22.81 -2.07
C SER A 42 5.45 23.45 -1.01
N ALA A 43 4.90 24.38 -0.22
CA ALA A 43 5.63 25.01 0.88
C ALA A 43 5.96 24.05 2.03
N LEU A 44 5.14 23.01 2.23
CA LEU A 44 5.30 22.03 3.30
C LEU A 44 5.94 20.72 2.80
N PHE A 45 5.64 20.30 1.58
CA PHE A 45 5.94 18.98 1.06
C PHE A 45 6.79 18.97 -0.22
N GLY A 46 7.24 20.15 -0.67
CA GLY A 46 8.13 20.30 -1.83
C GLY A 46 7.41 20.40 -3.17
N SER A 47 8.21 20.46 -4.24
CA SER A 47 7.74 20.73 -5.61
C SER A 47 6.76 19.69 -6.18
N SER A 48 6.78 18.47 -5.67
CA SER A 48 5.83 17.43 -6.10
C SER A 48 4.39 17.66 -5.60
N ALA A 49 4.18 18.61 -4.69
CA ALA A 49 2.88 18.90 -4.09
C ALA A 49 2.21 20.17 -4.66
N ILE A 50 2.54 20.54 -5.89
CA ILE A 50 2.02 21.78 -6.55
C ILE A 50 0.49 21.72 -6.72
N ALA A 51 -0.04 20.59 -7.17
CA ALA A 51 -1.47 20.40 -7.37
C ALA A 51 -2.22 20.03 -6.07
N GLY A 52 -1.48 19.57 -5.06
CA GLY A 52 -2.04 19.20 -3.76
C GLY A 52 -1.36 17.98 -3.14
N THR A 53 -1.88 17.56 -2.00
CA THR A 53 -1.40 16.37 -1.28
C THR A 53 -2.56 15.45 -0.92
N ILE A 54 -2.28 14.15 -0.96
CA ILE A 54 -3.15 13.10 -0.41
C ILE A 54 -2.37 12.47 0.73
N ASN A 55 -2.82 12.69 1.96
CA ASN A 55 -2.19 12.16 3.16
C ASN A 55 -3.02 10.99 3.70
N ILE A 56 -2.44 9.81 3.67
CA ILE A 56 -3.05 8.60 4.20
C ILE A 56 -2.61 8.47 5.65
N ILE A 57 -3.58 8.51 6.55
CA ILE A 57 -3.35 8.38 7.99
C ILE A 57 -3.62 6.94 8.39
N THR A 58 -2.64 6.32 9.03
CA THR A 58 -2.76 4.95 9.51
C THR A 58 -3.43 4.87 10.87
N LYS A 59 -4.10 3.73 11.13
CA LYS A 59 -4.74 3.45 12.41
C LYS A 59 -3.74 3.45 13.56
N GLU A 60 -4.12 4.06 14.67
CA GLU A 60 -3.43 3.89 15.94
C GLU A 60 -4.11 2.77 16.76
N PRO A 61 -3.35 1.97 17.49
CA PRO A 61 -3.92 0.98 18.40
C PRO A 61 -4.59 1.71 19.59
N ILE A 62 -5.91 1.56 19.71
CA ILE A 62 -6.70 2.16 20.80
C ILE A 62 -7.36 1.13 21.69
N ARG A 63 -7.44 -0.12 21.24
CA ARG A 63 -8.01 -1.28 21.94
C ARG A 63 -7.44 -2.57 21.36
N ASN A 64 -7.53 -3.63 22.16
CA ASN A 64 -7.18 -4.96 21.67
C ASN A 64 -8.19 -5.40 20.62
N SER A 65 -7.69 -5.77 19.45
CA SER A 65 -8.51 -6.24 18.33
C SER A 65 -7.68 -7.05 17.36
N GLY A 66 -8.34 -7.89 16.58
CA GLY A 66 -7.72 -8.61 15.48
C GLY A 66 -8.73 -8.81 14.36
N MET A 67 -8.25 -8.76 13.12
CA MET A 67 -9.04 -9.03 11.93
C MET A 67 -8.19 -9.80 10.93
N LEU A 68 -8.75 -10.89 10.42
CA LEU A 68 -8.25 -11.61 9.26
C LEU A 68 -9.35 -11.55 8.20
N SER A 69 -9.00 -11.13 7.00
CA SER A 69 -9.91 -11.11 5.86
C SER A 69 -9.28 -11.79 4.66
N HIS A 70 -10.10 -12.48 3.90
CA HIS A 70 -9.73 -13.04 2.61
C HIS A 70 -10.82 -12.69 1.61
N THR A 71 -10.42 -12.05 0.51
CA THR A 71 -11.32 -11.63 -0.56
C THR A 71 -10.89 -12.31 -1.85
N ILE A 72 -11.83 -12.95 -2.51
CA ILE A 72 -11.65 -13.52 -3.84
C ILE A 72 -12.55 -12.74 -4.79
N THR A 73 -11.96 -12.14 -5.81
CA THR A 73 -12.69 -11.43 -6.85
C THR A 73 -12.51 -12.16 -8.17
N GLY A 74 -13.60 -12.60 -8.78
CA GLY A 74 -13.61 -13.13 -10.14
C GLY A 74 -13.45 -12.00 -11.15
N ILE A 75 -12.70 -12.25 -12.20
CA ILE A 75 -12.46 -11.34 -13.33
C ILE A 75 -12.92 -12.06 -14.59
N GLY A 76 -13.65 -11.37 -15.47
CA GLY A 76 -14.36 -12.01 -16.55
C GLY A 76 -15.44 -12.96 -16.01
N ASP A 77 -15.82 -13.97 -16.73
CA ASP A 77 -16.80 -14.96 -16.28
C ASP A 77 -16.19 -16.06 -15.37
N GLY A 78 -15.12 -15.71 -14.63
CA GLY A 78 -14.40 -16.62 -13.74
C GLY A 78 -13.10 -17.16 -14.34
N ASP A 79 -12.61 -16.58 -15.41
CA ASP A 79 -11.39 -17.00 -16.09
C ASP A 79 -10.13 -16.59 -15.34
N ALA A 80 -10.21 -15.53 -14.54
CA ALA A 80 -9.11 -15.08 -13.68
C ALA A 80 -9.61 -14.68 -12.29
N PHE A 81 -8.69 -14.66 -11.32
CA PHE A 81 -9.02 -14.36 -9.94
C PHE A 81 -8.02 -13.37 -9.33
N ASP A 82 -8.54 -12.50 -8.48
CA ASP A 82 -7.76 -11.66 -7.58
C ASP A 82 -8.01 -12.12 -6.14
N ASN A 83 -7.00 -12.71 -5.53
CA ASN A 83 -7.02 -13.19 -4.16
C ASN A 83 -6.27 -12.21 -3.27
N ASN A 84 -6.93 -11.70 -2.25
CA ASN A 84 -6.35 -10.76 -1.31
C ASN A 84 -6.60 -11.21 0.13
N THR A 85 -5.53 -11.55 0.84
CA THR A 85 -5.57 -11.89 2.26
C THR A 85 -4.97 -10.75 3.05
N ALA A 86 -5.70 -10.21 4.02
CA ALA A 86 -5.21 -9.16 4.90
C ALA A 86 -5.41 -9.53 6.37
N LEU A 87 -4.39 -9.24 7.16
CA LEU A 87 -4.35 -9.41 8.61
C LEU A 87 -4.07 -8.06 9.26
N ASN A 88 -4.77 -7.75 10.33
CA ASN A 88 -4.33 -6.72 11.27
C ASN A 88 -4.64 -7.12 12.71
N ALA A 89 -3.80 -6.67 13.63
CA ALA A 89 -4.01 -6.88 15.07
C ALA A 89 -3.51 -5.65 15.84
N SER A 90 -4.21 -5.36 16.91
CA SER A 90 -3.94 -4.25 17.81
C SER A 90 -3.89 -4.76 19.24
N LEU A 91 -2.81 -4.45 19.93
CA LEU A 91 -2.59 -4.75 21.34
C LEU A 91 -2.33 -3.44 22.06
N VAL A 92 -3.04 -3.21 23.15
CA VAL A 92 -2.91 -2.00 23.97
C VAL A 92 -2.94 -2.39 25.43
N THR A 93 -2.05 -1.80 26.22
CA THR A 93 -2.04 -1.99 27.67
C THR A 93 -3.29 -1.40 28.32
N ASP A 94 -3.72 -1.96 29.45
CA ASP A 94 -4.95 -1.54 30.16
C ASP A 94 -4.90 -0.04 30.55
N ASP A 95 -3.72 0.47 30.87
CA ASP A 95 -3.49 1.89 31.18
C ASP A 95 -3.36 2.77 29.93
N GLN A 96 -3.47 2.19 28.73
CA GLN A 96 -3.31 2.87 27.44
C GLN A 96 -1.99 3.62 27.28
N ARG A 97 -0.95 3.22 28.00
CA ARG A 97 0.38 3.83 27.89
C ARG A 97 1.25 3.23 26.80
N ALA A 98 1.00 1.99 26.41
CA ALA A 98 1.71 1.36 25.31
C ALA A 98 0.72 0.66 24.37
N GLY A 99 1.06 0.62 23.10
CA GLY A 99 0.29 -0.10 22.11
C GLY A 99 1.13 -0.53 20.93
N LEU A 100 0.69 -1.62 20.30
CA LEU A 100 1.28 -2.19 19.10
C LEU A 100 0.17 -2.51 18.10
N TYR A 101 0.31 -2.02 16.89
CA TYR A 101 -0.51 -2.36 15.74
C TYR A 101 0.36 -3.08 14.72
N ILE A 102 -0.04 -4.25 14.30
CA ILE A 102 0.59 -5.03 13.23
C ILE A 102 -0.39 -5.20 12.09
N PHE A 103 0.12 -5.20 10.87
CA PHE A 103 -0.69 -5.44 9.68
C PHE A 103 0.12 -6.21 8.64
N GLY A 104 -0.58 -6.95 7.82
CA GLY A 104 -0.02 -7.66 6.69
C GLY A 104 -1.04 -7.85 5.59
N GLN A 105 -0.57 -7.95 4.36
CA GLN A 105 -1.39 -8.25 3.18
C GLN A 105 -0.60 -9.14 2.23
N ASN A 106 -1.29 -10.10 1.64
CA ASN A 106 -0.80 -10.87 0.50
C ASN A 106 -1.87 -10.82 -0.59
N ARG A 107 -1.48 -10.35 -1.77
CA ARG A 107 -2.35 -10.25 -2.94
C ARG A 107 -1.76 -11.02 -4.09
N HIS A 108 -2.58 -11.85 -4.71
CA HIS A 108 -2.25 -12.57 -5.93
C HIS A 108 -3.37 -12.43 -6.94
N ARG A 109 -3.10 -11.78 -8.05
CA ARG A 109 -4.03 -11.63 -9.16
C ARG A 109 -3.48 -12.31 -10.41
N SER A 110 -4.29 -13.13 -11.04
CA SER A 110 -4.00 -13.69 -12.36
C SER A 110 -4.10 -12.61 -13.42
N ALA A 111 -3.31 -12.72 -14.48
CA ALA A 111 -3.54 -11.92 -15.68
C ALA A 111 -4.85 -12.31 -16.34
N TYR A 112 -5.48 -11.38 -17.02
CA TYR A 112 -6.70 -11.61 -17.79
C TYR A 112 -6.59 -10.97 -19.17
N ASP A 113 -6.86 -11.75 -20.18
CA ASP A 113 -6.96 -11.40 -21.59
C ASP A 113 -8.45 -11.47 -21.93
N HIS A 114 -9.04 -10.34 -22.27
CA HIS A 114 -10.49 -10.22 -22.44
C HIS A 114 -10.97 -10.73 -23.78
N ASP A 115 -10.22 -10.48 -24.84
CA ASP A 115 -10.64 -10.75 -26.22
C ASP A 115 -9.91 -11.94 -26.86
N GLY A 116 -8.95 -12.56 -26.14
CA GLY A 116 -8.24 -13.77 -26.54
C GLY A 116 -7.17 -13.51 -27.60
N ASP A 117 -6.67 -12.28 -27.70
CA ASP A 117 -5.63 -11.90 -28.66
C ASP A 117 -4.20 -12.23 -28.17
N GLY A 118 -4.08 -12.73 -26.93
CA GLY A 118 -2.82 -13.07 -26.28
C GLY A 118 -2.18 -11.90 -25.52
N TYR A 119 -2.84 -10.75 -25.49
CA TYR A 119 -2.46 -9.59 -24.70
C TYR A 119 -3.35 -9.49 -23.45
N SER A 120 -2.74 -9.26 -22.29
CA SER A 120 -3.49 -9.13 -21.04
C SER A 120 -3.85 -7.67 -20.75
N GLU A 121 -5.14 -7.32 -20.79
CA GLU A 121 -5.64 -6.01 -20.38
C GLU A 121 -5.53 -5.82 -18.88
N ILE A 122 -5.59 -6.94 -18.13
CA ILE A 122 -5.39 -6.92 -16.68
C ILE A 122 -4.10 -7.65 -16.35
N PRO A 123 -3.08 -6.95 -15.82
CA PRO A 123 -1.80 -7.57 -15.50
C PRO A 123 -1.91 -8.52 -14.30
N LYS A 124 -1.07 -9.54 -14.27
CA LYS A 124 -0.85 -10.32 -13.05
C LYS A 124 -0.15 -9.48 -12.00
N ILE A 125 -0.53 -9.70 -10.75
CA ILE A 125 0.06 -9.04 -9.58
C ILE A 125 0.42 -10.09 -8.54
N HIS A 126 1.59 -9.91 -7.93
CA HIS A 126 1.98 -10.57 -6.70
C HIS A 126 2.49 -9.49 -5.75
N GLY A 127 1.73 -9.21 -4.69
CA GLY A 127 2.04 -8.16 -3.75
C GLY A 127 2.06 -8.69 -2.32
N GLN A 128 3.04 -8.24 -1.55
CA GLN A 128 3.16 -8.55 -0.12
C GLN A 128 3.46 -7.27 0.66
N THR A 129 2.76 -7.08 1.75
CA THR A 129 2.98 -5.95 2.65
C THR A 129 2.98 -6.48 4.08
N ILE A 130 3.94 -6.03 4.86
CA ILE A 130 3.99 -6.27 6.30
C ILE A 130 4.46 -5.01 6.99
N GLY A 131 3.92 -4.73 8.17
CA GLY A 131 4.37 -3.60 8.95
C GLY A 131 3.81 -3.60 10.36
N PHE A 132 4.34 -2.66 11.14
CA PHE A 132 3.85 -2.42 12.48
C PHE A 132 4.01 -0.95 12.86
N ARG A 133 3.22 -0.54 13.85
CA ARG A 133 3.31 0.74 14.52
C ARG A 133 3.16 0.53 16.01
N SER A 134 4.07 1.08 16.79
CA SER A 134 4.01 1.02 18.25
C SER A 134 4.06 2.41 18.84
N PHE A 135 3.48 2.58 20.00
CA PHE A 135 3.63 3.80 20.78
C PHE A 135 3.91 3.50 22.26
N LEU A 136 4.59 4.44 22.87
CA LEU A 136 4.83 4.47 24.33
C LEU A 136 4.62 5.90 24.83
N LYS A 137 3.65 6.10 25.72
CA LYS A 137 3.45 7.37 26.43
C LYS A 137 4.43 7.43 27.60
N THR A 138 5.45 8.24 27.48
CA THR A 138 6.48 8.40 28.52
C THR A 138 6.01 9.31 29.65
N THR A 139 5.20 10.32 29.32
CA THR A 139 4.52 11.21 30.26
C THR A 139 3.09 11.46 29.79
N THR A 140 2.32 12.27 30.54
CA THR A 140 0.98 12.69 30.12
C THR A 140 1.00 13.50 28.81
N TYR A 141 2.10 14.17 28.51
CA TYR A 141 2.23 15.07 27.37
C TYR A 141 3.22 14.56 26.30
N SER A 142 3.87 13.42 26.53
CA SER A 142 4.91 12.89 25.64
C SER A 142 4.58 11.49 25.18
N LYS A 143 4.65 11.27 23.88
CA LYS A 143 4.44 9.97 23.23
C LYS A 143 5.59 9.68 22.27
N LEU A 144 6.23 8.54 22.42
CA LEU A 144 7.18 8.00 21.45
C LEU A 144 6.43 7.06 20.52
N THR A 145 6.60 7.23 19.22
CA THR A 145 6.01 6.35 18.20
C THR A 145 7.11 5.78 17.33
N PHE A 146 7.10 4.48 17.14
CA PHE A 146 7.98 3.78 16.23
C PHE A 146 7.14 3.02 15.20
N GLU A 147 7.50 3.13 13.92
CA GLU A 147 6.81 2.47 12.82
C GLU A 147 7.80 1.93 11.81
N TYR A 148 7.43 0.80 11.21
CA TYR A 148 8.14 0.20 10.08
C TYR A 148 7.17 -0.54 9.19
N HIS A 149 7.42 -0.49 7.89
CA HIS A 149 6.71 -1.30 6.91
C HIS A 149 7.65 -1.70 5.77
N HIS A 150 7.36 -2.86 5.22
CA HIS A 150 7.96 -3.40 4.02
C HIS A 150 6.86 -3.77 3.03
N MET A 151 7.02 -3.36 1.78
CA MET A 151 6.09 -3.64 0.69
C MET A 151 6.87 -4.15 -0.50
N GLU A 152 6.42 -5.25 -1.07
CA GLU A 152 6.92 -5.77 -2.33
C GLU A 152 5.76 -5.96 -3.31
N GLU A 153 5.96 -5.59 -4.56
CA GLU A 153 5.01 -5.87 -5.63
C GLU A 153 5.75 -6.24 -6.91
N PHE A 154 5.34 -7.34 -7.49
CA PHE A 154 5.64 -7.72 -8.86
C PHE A 154 4.38 -7.58 -9.70
N ARG A 155 4.47 -6.85 -10.81
CA ARG A 155 3.38 -6.67 -11.78
C ARG A 155 3.90 -7.02 -13.16
N ARG A 156 3.14 -7.80 -13.93
CA ARG A 156 3.49 -8.16 -15.31
C ARG A 156 2.23 -8.22 -16.16
N GLY A 157 2.19 -7.38 -17.20
CA GLY A 157 1.17 -7.32 -18.25
C GLY A 157 1.78 -7.43 -19.63
N GLY A 158 0.94 -7.38 -20.65
CA GLY A 158 1.30 -7.52 -22.05
C GLY A 158 1.09 -8.94 -22.56
N ASP A 159 1.88 -9.30 -23.57
CA ASP A 159 1.85 -10.64 -24.16
C ASP A 159 2.98 -11.56 -23.65
N LEU A 160 2.94 -12.82 -24.06
CA LEU A 160 3.96 -13.83 -23.74
C LEU A 160 4.38 -13.83 -22.27
N LEU A 161 3.39 -13.81 -21.35
CA LEU A 161 3.58 -13.66 -19.90
C LEU A 161 4.48 -14.72 -19.26
N ASN A 162 4.71 -15.85 -19.95
CA ASN A 162 5.58 -16.95 -19.52
C ASN A 162 7.04 -16.77 -19.94
N ARG A 163 7.33 -15.71 -20.72
CA ARG A 163 8.68 -15.38 -21.19
C ARG A 163 9.22 -14.13 -20.49
N PRO A 164 10.54 -13.93 -20.48
CA PRO A 164 11.13 -12.69 -20.02
C PRO A 164 10.59 -11.49 -20.82
N PRO A 165 10.51 -10.28 -20.22
CA PRO A 165 9.94 -9.10 -20.88
C PRO A 165 10.60 -8.74 -22.22
N HIS A 166 11.89 -9.00 -22.37
CA HIS A 166 12.65 -8.69 -23.59
C HIS A 166 12.37 -9.66 -24.75
N GLU A 167 11.68 -10.78 -24.51
CA GLU A 167 11.22 -11.73 -25.53
C GLU A 167 9.75 -11.54 -25.91
N ALA A 168 9.05 -10.63 -25.23
CA ALA A 168 7.66 -10.30 -25.52
C ALA A 168 7.58 -9.20 -26.59
N ASN A 169 6.48 -9.16 -27.36
CA ASN A 169 6.25 -8.08 -28.32
C ASN A 169 5.84 -6.79 -27.57
N VAL A 170 4.98 -6.96 -26.55
CA VAL A 170 4.58 -5.88 -25.64
C VAL A 170 4.68 -6.38 -24.21
N ALA A 171 5.48 -5.70 -23.42
CA ALA A 171 5.68 -6.06 -22.01
C ALA A 171 5.60 -4.83 -21.10
N GLU A 172 4.73 -4.89 -20.12
CA GLU A 172 4.77 -4.01 -18.95
C GLU A 172 5.20 -4.85 -17.75
N GLN A 173 6.33 -4.55 -17.17
CA GLN A 173 6.77 -5.19 -15.93
C GLN A 173 7.27 -4.16 -14.93
N THR A 174 6.79 -4.28 -13.72
CA THR A 174 7.24 -3.46 -12.59
C THR A 174 7.58 -4.35 -11.41
N VAL A 175 8.67 -4.03 -10.75
CA VAL A 175 9.08 -4.64 -9.47
C VAL A 175 9.32 -3.51 -8.50
N HIS A 176 8.57 -3.50 -7.42
CA HIS A 176 8.71 -2.54 -6.34
C HIS A 176 9.13 -3.24 -5.06
N SER A 177 10.10 -2.68 -4.36
CA SER A 177 10.46 -3.06 -3.00
C SER A 177 10.67 -1.78 -2.20
N ILE A 178 9.82 -1.54 -1.24
CA ILE A 178 9.77 -0.30 -0.45
C ILE A 178 9.92 -0.65 1.02
N ASN A 179 10.86 0.02 1.67
CA ASN A 179 11.00 0.00 3.12
C ASN A 179 10.74 1.41 3.64
N GLY A 180 9.85 1.52 4.60
CA GLY A 180 9.55 2.77 5.27
C GLY A 180 9.55 2.61 6.77
N GLY A 181 9.94 3.64 7.47
CA GLY A 181 9.91 3.62 8.92
C GLY A 181 10.14 4.99 9.53
N GLY A 182 9.90 5.08 10.83
CA GLY A 182 10.05 6.33 11.52
C GLY A 182 10.02 6.23 13.02
N LEU A 183 10.67 7.21 13.62
CA LEU A 183 10.62 7.52 15.04
C LEU A 183 10.11 8.95 15.21
N LYS A 184 9.15 9.13 16.09
CA LYS A 184 8.54 10.43 16.38
C LYS A 184 8.33 10.61 17.87
#